data_d296642298c4613aae1b32ca37afe5c4
#
_entry.id   d296642298c4613aae1b32ca37afe5c4
#
_cell.length_a   1.000
_cell.length_b   1.000
_cell.length_c   1.000
_cell.angle_alpha   90.00
_cell.angle_beta   90.00
_cell.angle_gamma   90.00
#
_symmetry.space_group_name_H-M   'P 1'
#
loop_
_entity.id
_entity.type
_entity.pdbx_description
1 polymer ?
#
loop_
_entity_poly.entity_id
_entity_poly.type
_entity_poly.pdbx_seq_one_letter_code
_entity_poly.pdbx_strand_id
1 'polypeptide(L)'
;MKIVIIDGQGGRMGRSVIEQLKKSYPDLELYAIGTNSIATSAMIKAGASHAATGENPAIVNSQDADIIIGPIGIVMANSLLGEISPAMATAIGSSKAYKILIPVNRCNHYIVGCQNNTLSDYINMVCEEVGKEVRSRCEQ
;
A
#
# COMPACT_ATOMS: atom_id res chain seq x y z
N MET A 1 4.15 -0.83 15.55
CA MET A 1 4.52 -0.76 14.11
C MET A 1 3.33 -0.26 13.33
N LYS A 2 3.52 0.82 12.55
CA LYS A 2 2.47 1.45 11.74
C LYS A 2 2.60 1.01 10.29
N ILE A 3 1.62 0.24 9.80
CA ILE A 3 1.54 -0.23 8.42
C ILE A 3 0.46 0.55 7.69
N VAL A 4 0.84 1.24 6.63
CA VAL A 4 -0.06 2.06 5.81
C VAL A 4 -0.22 1.42 4.45
N ILE A 5 -1.45 1.15 4.05
CA ILE A 5 -1.79 0.65 2.71
C ILE A 5 -2.41 1.82 1.94
N ILE A 6 -1.81 2.14 0.80
CA ILE A 6 -2.28 3.23 -0.08
C ILE A 6 -2.73 2.63 -1.40
N ASP A 7 -3.96 2.92 -1.81
CA ASP A 7 -4.50 2.46 -3.08
C ASP A 7 -5.48 3.49 -3.66
N GLY A 8 -5.78 3.33 -4.93
CA GLY A 8 -6.68 4.19 -5.66
C GLY A 8 -7.66 3.43 -6.52
N GLN A 9 -8.31 4.15 -7.44
CA GLN A 9 -9.32 3.61 -8.34
C GLN A 9 -10.37 2.78 -7.58
N GLY A 10 -10.54 1.51 -7.87
CA GLY A 10 -11.51 0.64 -7.19
C GLY A 10 -11.04 0.07 -5.84
N GLY A 11 -9.79 0.29 -5.46
CA GLY A 11 -9.24 -0.21 -4.18
C GLY A 11 -9.02 -1.72 -4.12
N ARG A 12 -9.07 -2.39 -5.25
CA ARG A 12 -9.01 -3.85 -5.33
C ARG A 12 -7.70 -4.43 -4.77
N MET A 13 -6.59 -3.81 -5.09
CA MET A 13 -5.27 -4.26 -4.64
C MET A 13 -5.11 -4.06 -3.14
N GLY A 14 -5.41 -2.87 -2.63
CA GLY A 14 -5.37 -2.56 -1.21
C GLY A 14 -6.30 -3.45 -0.39
N ARG A 15 -7.50 -3.69 -0.89
CA ARG A 15 -8.45 -4.63 -0.31
C ARG A 15 -7.83 -6.03 -0.16
N SER A 16 -7.26 -6.56 -1.22
CA SER A 16 -6.66 -7.91 -1.22
C SER A 16 -5.48 -8.01 -0.27
N VAL A 17 -4.64 -6.98 -0.20
CA VAL A 17 -3.53 -6.90 0.76
C VAL A 17 -4.06 -6.96 2.20
N ILE A 18 -5.05 -6.14 2.52
CA ILE A 18 -5.61 -6.07 3.88
C ILE A 18 -6.28 -7.39 4.27
N GLU A 19 -7.10 -7.97 3.39
CA GLU A 19 -7.74 -9.26 3.64
C GLU A 19 -6.70 -10.34 3.99
N GLN A 20 -5.64 -10.44 3.21
CA GLN A 20 -4.61 -11.45 3.42
C GLN A 20 -3.77 -11.18 4.67
N LEU A 21 -3.41 -9.93 4.92
CA LEU A 21 -2.67 -9.56 6.14
C LEU A 21 -3.49 -9.82 7.39
N LYS A 22 -4.78 -9.49 7.39
CA LYS A 22 -5.66 -9.78 8.53
C LYS A 22 -5.87 -11.26 8.77
N LYS A 23 -5.84 -12.06 7.72
CA LYS A 23 -5.92 -13.52 7.83
C LYS A 23 -4.66 -14.10 8.45
N SER A 24 -3.48 -13.62 8.04
CA SER A 24 -2.18 -14.14 8.49
C SER A 24 -1.73 -13.53 9.83
N TYR A 25 -2.10 -12.28 10.08
CA TYR A 25 -1.68 -11.50 11.24
C TYR A 25 -2.88 -10.69 11.77
N PRO A 26 -3.86 -11.33 12.44
CA PRO A 26 -5.11 -10.66 12.83
C PRO A 26 -4.93 -9.46 13.78
N ASP A 27 -3.87 -9.44 14.54
CA ASP A 27 -3.59 -8.39 15.53
C ASP A 27 -2.90 -7.14 14.94
N LEU A 28 -2.49 -7.17 13.67
CA LEU A 28 -1.87 -6.02 13.05
C LEU A 28 -2.87 -4.87 12.88
N GLU A 29 -2.49 -3.69 13.33
CA GLU A 29 -3.22 -2.46 13.02
C GLU A 29 -2.85 -1.97 11.62
N LEU A 30 -3.83 -1.95 10.72
CA LEU A 30 -3.65 -1.53 9.34
C LEU A 30 -4.34 -0.20 9.07
N TYR A 31 -3.59 0.75 8.55
CA TYR A 31 -4.06 2.06 8.13
C TYR A 31 -4.30 2.04 6.63
N ALA A 32 -5.51 2.33 6.21
CA ALA A 32 -5.88 2.37 4.79
C ALA A 32 -6.07 3.82 4.33
N ILE A 33 -5.32 4.21 3.32
CA ILE A 33 -5.46 5.51 2.68
C ILE A 33 -5.90 5.30 1.23
N GLY A 34 -7.14 5.65 0.94
CA GLY A 34 -7.67 5.66 -0.43
C GLY A 34 -7.49 7.02 -1.08
N THR A 35 -7.15 7.05 -2.36
CA THR A 35 -7.13 8.31 -3.11
C THR A 35 -8.53 8.83 -3.43
N ASN A 36 -9.53 7.96 -3.30
CA ASN A 36 -10.96 8.26 -3.46
C ASN A 36 -11.78 7.42 -2.45
N SER A 37 -13.03 7.78 -2.26
CA SER A 37 -13.90 7.15 -1.27
C SER A 37 -14.23 5.69 -1.58
N ILE A 38 -14.26 5.30 -2.85
CA ILE A 38 -14.53 3.91 -3.26
C ILE A 38 -13.39 3.01 -2.81
N ALA A 39 -12.16 3.42 -3.07
CA ALA A 39 -10.97 2.68 -2.65
C ALA A 39 -10.90 2.58 -1.12
N THR A 40 -11.12 3.69 -0.42
CA THR A 40 -11.14 3.69 1.05
C THR A 40 -12.20 2.74 1.59
N SER A 41 -13.41 2.78 1.04
CA SER A 41 -14.53 1.93 1.47
C SER A 41 -14.22 0.45 1.28
N ALA A 42 -13.61 0.07 0.15
CA ALA A 42 -13.21 -1.31 -0.12
C ALA A 42 -12.19 -1.81 0.92
N MET A 43 -11.24 -0.97 1.29
CA MET A 43 -10.21 -1.31 2.28
C MET A 43 -10.77 -1.37 3.71
N ILE A 44 -11.72 -0.51 4.06
CA ILE A 44 -12.44 -0.59 5.35
C ILE A 44 -13.16 -1.93 5.47
N LYS A 45 -13.90 -2.33 4.43
CA LYS A 45 -14.62 -3.60 4.41
C LYS A 45 -13.70 -4.82 4.51
N ALA A 46 -12.47 -4.68 4.04
CA ALA A 46 -11.45 -5.73 4.14
C ALA A 46 -10.89 -5.89 5.55
N GLY A 47 -11.13 -4.95 6.46
CA GLY A 47 -10.71 -5.03 7.85
C GLY A 47 -9.65 -4.02 8.29
N ALA A 48 -9.46 -2.92 7.53
CA ALA A 48 -8.57 -1.85 7.98
C ALA A 48 -9.01 -1.29 9.33
N SER A 49 -8.05 -1.07 10.22
CA SER A 49 -8.29 -0.57 11.58
C SER A 49 -8.60 0.93 11.58
N HIS A 50 -7.92 1.67 10.70
CA HIS A 50 -8.06 3.11 10.51
C HIS A 50 -8.09 3.41 9.02
N ALA A 51 -8.85 4.40 8.61
CA ALA A 51 -8.95 4.76 7.19
C ALA A 51 -9.19 6.25 6.99
N ALA A 52 -8.65 6.78 5.91
CA ALA A 52 -8.86 8.14 5.48
C ALA A 52 -8.73 8.25 3.95
N THR A 53 -9.24 9.34 3.38
CA THR A 53 -9.30 9.53 1.94
C THR A 53 -8.60 10.81 1.52
N GLY A 54 -7.76 10.72 0.51
CA GLY A 54 -7.23 11.87 -0.21
C GLY A 54 -5.75 12.17 0.00
N GLU A 55 -5.34 13.28 -0.57
CA GLU A 55 -3.94 13.71 -0.62
C GLU A 55 -3.35 13.97 0.78
N ASN A 56 -4.04 14.75 1.58
CA ASN A 56 -3.49 15.11 2.89
C ASN A 56 -3.30 13.91 3.81
N PRO A 57 -4.26 12.97 3.93
CA PRO A 57 -4.03 11.74 4.67
C PRO A 57 -2.84 10.91 4.18
N ALA A 58 -2.62 10.85 2.87
CA ALA A 58 -1.45 10.17 2.31
C ALA A 58 -0.14 10.83 2.76
N ILE A 59 -0.08 12.17 2.71
CA ILE A 59 1.08 12.95 3.14
C ILE A 59 1.35 12.75 4.64
N VAL A 60 0.33 12.96 5.46
CA VAL A 60 0.44 12.90 6.92
C VAL A 60 0.84 11.49 7.39
N ASN A 61 0.18 10.47 6.88
CA ASN A 61 0.43 9.10 7.32
C ASN A 61 1.73 8.49 6.78
N SER A 62 2.29 9.07 5.72
CA SER A 62 3.60 8.66 5.22
C SER A 62 4.77 9.15 6.09
N GLN A 63 4.55 10.15 6.92
CA GLN A 63 5.61 10.76 7.74
C GLN A 63 6.09 9.82 8.86
N ASP A 64 5.20 9.06 9.45
CA ASP A 64 5.46 8.21 10.61
C ASP A 64 5.17 6.72 10.37
N ALA A 65 4.95 6.32 9.12
CA ALA A 65 4.78 4.93 8.77
C ALA A 65 6.07 4.14 8.95
N ASP A 66 5.96 2.92 9.41
CA ASP A 66 7.06 1.94 9.40
C ASP A 66 7.12 1.20 8.08
N ILE A 67 5.96 0.84 7.54
CA ILE A 67 5.82 0.16 6.25
C ILE A 67 4.72 0.87 5.45
N ILE A 68 4.99 1.11 4.18
CA ILE A 68 3.98 1.56 3.22
C ILE A 68 3.83 0.48 2.14
N ILE A 69 2.59 0.08 1.88
CA ILE A 69 2.27 -0.95 0.89
C ILE A 69 1.30 -0.37 -0.13
N GLY A 70 1.53 -0.64 -1.39
CA GLY A 70 0.62 -0.25 -2.45
C GLY A 70 1.14 -0.55 -3.84
N PRO A 71 0.36 -0.23 -4.88
CA PRO A 71 0.86 -0.32 -6.24
C PRO A 71 2.06 0.62 -6.43
N ILE A 72 2.99 0.24 -7.29
CA ILE A 72 4.19 1.06 -7.55
C ILE A 72 3.84 2.49 -7.99
N GLY A 73 2.68 2.68 -8.59
CA GLY A 73 2.20 4.00 -8.99
C GLY A 73 2.06 5.02 -7.87
N ILE A 74 1.99 4.59 -6.61
CA ILE A 74 1.89 5.54 -5.47
C ILE A 74 3.13 6.43 -5.31
N VAL A 75 4.27 6.02 -5.84
CA VAL A 75 5.51 6.83 -5.86
C VAL A 75 5.76 7.52 -7.20
N MET A 76 4.81 7.43 -8.12
CA MET A 76 4.90 8.01 -9.46
C MET A 76 3.88 9.15 -9.59
N ALA A 77 4.39 10.36 -9.74
CA ALA A 77 3.55 11.55 -9.91
C ALA A 77 2.57 11.39 -11.08
N ASN A 78 1.31 11.76 -10.84
CA ASN A 78 0.22 11.74 -11.82
C ASN A 78 -0.21 10.34 -12.29
N SER A 79 0.20 9.29 -11.61
CA SER A 79 -0.26 7.93 -11.89
C SER A 79 -1.71 7.73 -11.45
N LEU A 80 -2.29 6.58 -11.79
CA LEU A 80 -3.70 6.24 -11.49
C LEU A 80 -4.65 7.32 -12.03
N LEU A 81 -4.48 7.73 -13.29
CA LEU A 81 -5.26 8.79 -13.95
C LEU A 81 -5.24 10.13 -13.17
N GLY A 82 -4.13 10.43 -12.54
CA GLY A 82 -3.97 11.67 -11.76
C GLY A 82 -4.42 11.57 -10.31
N GLU A 83 -4.88 10.43 -9.84
CA GLU A 83 -5.25 10.26 -8.43
C GLU A 83 -4.05 10.42 -7.50
N ILE A 84 -2.85 10.07 -7.96
CA ILE A 84 -1.60 10.32 -7.22
C ILE A 84 -1.03 11.66 -7.67
N SER A 85 -1.21 12.68 -6.84
CA SER A 85 -0.62 13.99 -7.11
C SER A 85 0.90 13.96 -6.94
N PRO A 86 1.64 14.91 -7.55
CA PRO A 86 3.07 15.06 -7.29
C PRO A 86 3.41 15.19 -5.80
N ALA A 87 2.58 15.88 -5.03
CA ALA A 87 2.78 16.03 -3.59
C ALA A 87 2.66 14.69 -2.86
N MET A 88 1.71 13.86 -3.24
CA MET A 88 1.56 12.51 -2.68
C MET A 88 2.75 11.61 -3.02
N ALA A 89 3.13 11.57 -4.29
CA ALA A 89 4.26 10.76 -4.74
C ALA A 89 5.57 11.17 -4.02
N THR A 90 5.79 12.46 -3.84
CA THR A 90 6.93 13.00 -3.12
C THR A 90 6.90 12.59 -1.65
N ALA A 91 5.77 12.76 -0.98
CA ALA A 91 5.62 12.41 0.44
C ALA A 91 5.86 10.91 0.68
N ILE A 92 5.27 10.06 -0.16
CA ILE A 92 5.43 8.61 -0.07
C ILE A 92 6.86 8.20 -0.39
N GLY A 93 7.41 8.69 -1.50
CA GLY A 93 8.76 8.37 -1.95
C GLY A 93 9.85 8.85 -1.01
N SER A 94 9.65 9.99 -0.35
CA SER A 94 10.59 10.57 0.61
C SER A 94 10.47 9.99 2.02
N SER A 95 9.41 9.24 2.29
CA SER A 95 9.20 8.62 3.59
C SER A 95 10.36 7.68 3.96
N LYS A 96 10.71 7.62 5.24
CA LYS A 96 11.66 6.66 5.79
C LYS A 96 11.08 5.25 5.93
N ALA A 97 9.79 5.09 5.72
CA ALA A 97 9.11 3.79 5.76
C ALA A 97 9.75 2.81 4.77
N TYR A 98 9.76 1.55 5.14
CA TYR A 98 10.05 0.48 4.20
C TYR A 98 8.88 0.34 3.23
N LYS A 99 9.14 0.50 1.94
CA LYS A 99 8.09 0.50 0.92
C LYS A 99 8.03 -0.86 0.23
N ILE A 100 6.88 -1.51 0.32
CA ILE A 100 6.58 -2.76 -0.39
C ILE A 100 5.65 -2.40 -1.55
N LEU A 101 6.22 -2.36 -2.74
CA LEU A 101 5.54 -1.87 -3.93
C LEU A 101 5.17 -3.01 -4.86
N ILE A 102 3.88 -3.07 -5.22
CA ILE A 102 3.36 -4.09 -6.13
C ILE A 102 3.48 -3.57 -7.56
N PRO A 103 4.19 -4.28 -8.46
CA PRO A 103 4.34 -3.82 -9.83
C PRO A 103 3.01 -3.95 -10.58
N VAL A 104 2.66 -2.91 -11.32
CA VAL A 104 1.49 -2.88 -12.20
C VAL A 104 1.96 -2.40 -13.56
N ASN A 105 1.82 -3.23 -14.59
CA ASN A 105 2.26 -2.92 -15.96
C ASN A 105 1.31 -1.98 -16.71
N ARG A 106 0.72 -1.04 -16.01
CA ARG A 106 -0.15 -0.01 -16.62
C ARG A 106 0.54 1.34 -16.53
N CYS A 107 0.37 2.18 -17.52
CA CYS A 107 0.86 3.57 -17.53
C CYS A 107 2.33 3.76 -17.94
N ASN A 108 2.74 3.24 -19.08
CA ASN A 108 4.06 3.53 -19.71
C ASN A 108 5.27 3.16 -18.84
N HIS A 109 5.15 2.15 -17.95
CA HIS A 109 6.26 1.70 -17.15
C HIS A 109 6.61 0.25 -17.46
N TYR A 110 7.88 -0.02 -17.64
CA TYR A 110 8.43 -1.35 -17.70
C TYR A 110 9.39 -1.54 -16.54
N ILE A 111 9.09 -2.51 -15.68
CA ILE A 111 9.93 -2.82 -14.52
C ILE A 111 10.79 -4.01 -14.88
N VAL A 112 12.08 -3.77 -15.01
CA VAL A 112 13.06 -4.82 -15.36
C VAL A 112 13.06 -5.91 -14.31
N GLY A 113 13.03 -7.16 -14.74
CA GLY A 113 13.06 -8.31 -13.83
C GLY A 113 11.71 -8.71 -13.25
N CYS A 114 10.66 -7.95 -13.48
CA CYS A 114 9.31 -8.35 -13.06
C CYS A 114 8.75 -9.40 -14.00
N GLN A 115 8.34 -10.53 -13.43
CA GLN A 115 7.63 -11.58 -14.14
C GLN A 115 6.13 -11.33 -14.13
N ASN A 116 5.42 -11.95 -15.08
CA ASN A 116 3.96 -11.91 -15.13
C ASN A 116 3.37 -12.80 -14.03
N ASN A 117 3.30 -12.28 -12.82
CA ASN A 117 2.63 -12.96 -11.72
C ASN A 117 1.17 -12.52 -11.64
N THR A 118 0.33 -13.38 -11.08
CA THR A 118 -1.06 -13.02 -10.75
C THR A 118 -1.09 -12.06 -9.56
N LEU A 119 -2.20 -11.35 -9.38
CA LEU A 119 -2.38 -10.53 -8.19
C LEU A 119 -2.23 -11.36 -6.91
N SER A 120 -2.77 -12.57 -6.89
CA SER A 120 -2.65 -13.51 -5.76
C SER A 120 -1.19 -13.82 -5.43
N ASP A 121 -0.33 -14.05 -6.43
CA ASP A 121 1.10 -14.28 -6.24
C ASP A 121 1.77 -13.07 -5.59
N TYR A 122 1.48 -11.86 -6.08
CA TYR A 122 2.03 -10.62 -5.51
C TYR A 122 1.57 -10.40 -4.07
N ILE A 123 0.31 -10.67 -3.78
CA ILE A 123 -0.23 -10.53 -2.42
C ILE A 123 0.49 -11.49 -1.45
N ASN A 124 0.74 -12.71 -1.86
CA ASN A 124 1.50 -13.68 -1.05
C ASN A 124 2.92 -13.17 -0.79
N MET A 125 3.60 -12.63 -1.80
CA MET A 125 4.94 -12.02 -1.63
C MET A 125 4.92 -10.84 -0.65
N VAL A 126 3.90 -9.99 -0.72
CA VAL A 126 3.72 -8.88 0.22
C VAL A 126 3.59 -9.41 1.65
N CYS A 127 2.76 -10.42 1.86
CA CYS A 127 2.56 -11.00 3.20
C CYS A 127 3.82 -11.65 3.77
N GLU A 128 4.60 -12.32 2.93
CA GLU A 128 5.89 -12.89 3.32
C GLU A 128 6.86 -11.78 3.75
N GLU A 129 6.93 -10.70 2.99
CA GLU A 129 7.83 -9.57 3.29
C GLU A 129 7.41 -8.84 4.57
N VAL A 130 6.12 -8.59 4.77
CA VAL A 130 5.61 -8.06 6.03
C VAL A 130 5.97 -8.97 7.19
N GLY A 131 5.83 -10.28 7.01
CA GLY A 131 6.20 -11.26 8.05
C GLY A 131 7.67 -11.18 8.45
N LYS A 132 8.58 -10.98 7.50
CA LYS A 132 10.02 -10.78 7.80
C LYS A 132 10.23 -9.52 8.64
N GLU A 133 9.60 -8.40 8.26
CA GLU A 133 9.70 -7.14 8.99
C GLU A 133 9.13 -7.24 10.42
N VAL A 134 8.00 -7.91 10.58
CA VAL A 134 7.41 -8.14 11.92
C VAL A 134 8.37 -8.93 12.80
N ARG A 135 8.94 -10.01 12.29
CA ARG A 135 9.88 -10.86 13.07
C ARG A 135 11.16 -10.09 13.41
N SER A 136 11.75 -9.37 12.47
CA SER A 136 12.99 -8.64 12.70
C SER A 136 12.86 -7.58 13.80
N ARG A 137 11.68 -6.98 13.93
CA ARG A 137 11.41 -5.99 14.97
C ARG A 137 11.10 -6.60 16.33
N CYS A 138 10.59 -7.81 16.37
CA CYS A 138 10.37 -8.54 17.64
C CYS A 138 11.67 -9.06 18.26
N GLU A 139 12.74 -9.17 17.46
CA GLU A 139 14.05 -9.65 17.92
C GLU A 139 14.98 -8.51 18.42
N GLN A 140 14.56 -7.26 18.28
CA GLN A 140 15.25 -6.07 18.78
C GLN A 140 14.73 -5.65 20.15
#